data_d17f55a9eaedc99d18c8ab34d45fc23f
#
_entry.id   d17f55a9eaedc99d18c8ab34d45fc23f
#
_cell.length_a   1.000
_cell.length_b   1.000
_cell.length_c   1.000
_cell.angle_alpha   90.00
_cell.angle_beta   90.00
_cell.angle_gamma   90.00
#
_symmetry.space_group_name_H-M   'P 1'
#
loop_
_entity.id
_entity.type
_entity.pdbx_description
1 polymer ?
#
loop_
_entity_poly.entity_id
_entity_poly.type
_entity_poly.pdbx_seq_one_letter_code
_entity_poly.pdbx_strand_id
1 'polypeptide(L)'
;MLNNPEYLSPKEYPSEGNIHAKELEYAMHYAIPAPQTPYFRKTGTGWFSYALSKVMANRATAKEAVNEAVERVNSGIAESVAANDKLAAMYERDMELQKKIDAVKATWKYRRGKIISGEKIPENWIKNPFYKKYYAHLGMLKGAE
;
A
#
# COMPACT_ATOMS: atom_id res chain seq x y z
N MET A 1 23.18 -5.50 13.31
CA MET A 1 22.34 -6.58 13.86
C MET A 1 22.33 -7.79 12.94
N LEU A 2 21.97 -7.67 11.66
CA LEU A 2 21.89 -8.80 10.70
C LEU A 2 23.23 -9.50 10.41
N ASN A 3 24.37 -8.89 10.69
CA ASN A 3 25.70 -9.49 10.53
C ASN A 3 26.27 -10.05 11.84
N ASN A 4 25.50 -10.11 12.92
CA ASN A 4 25.95 -10.68 14.18
C ASN A 4 25.73 -12.21 14.15
N PRO A 5 26.83 -13.02 14.24
CA PRO A 5 26.73 -14.48 14.22
C PRO A 5 25.83 -15.07 15.30
N GLU A 6 25.83 -14.46 16.50
CA GLU A 6 24.96 -14.92 17.60
C GLU A 6 23.47 -14.67 17.30
N TYR A 7 23.14 -13.63 16.52
CA TYR A 7 21.78 -13.36 16.10
C TYR A 7 21.33 -14.28 14.96
N LEU A 8 22.24 -14.57 14.02
CA LEU A 8 21.96 -15.42 12.86
C LEU A 8 21.92 -16.91 13.21
N SER A 9 22.69 -17.33 14.20
CA SER A 9 22.76 -18.74 14.66
C SER A 9 22.87 -18.78 16.19
N PRO A 10 21.75 -18.54 16.90
CA PRO A 10 21.75 -18.56 18.35
C PRO A 10 22.12 -19.98 18.87
N LYS A 11 22.83 -20.02 19.99
CA LYS A 11 23.31 -21.28 20.58
C LYS A 11 22.19 -22.28 20.90
N GLU A 12 20.99 -21.76 21.17
CA GLU A 12 19.80 -22.57 21.45
C GLU A 12 19.25 -23.29 20.21
N TYR A 13 19.50 -22.73 19.02
CA TYR A 13 18.99 -23.28 17.73
C TYR A 13 20.05 -23.27 16.64
N PRO A 14 21.20 -23.93 16.82
CA PRO A 14 22.34 -23.79 15.92
C PRO A 14 22.11 -24.40 14.53
N SER A 15 21.27 -25.43 14.41
CA SER A 15 21.00 -26.14 13.15
C SER A 15 19.99 -25.41 12.26
N GLU A 16 19.05 -24.69 12.83
CA GLU A 16 17.97 -24.04 12.10
C GLU A 16 18.29 -22.57 11.79
N GLY A 17 19.21 -22.00 12.53
CA GLY A 17 19.49 -20.58 12.52
C GLY A 17 18.31 -19.77 13.09
N ASN A 18 18.42 -18.47 13.03
CA ASN A 18 17.33 -17.59 13.46
C ASN A 18 16.37 -17.35 12.31
N ILE A 19 15.20 -18.00 12.35
CA ILE A 19 14.16 -17.83 11.33
C ILE A 19 13.77 -16.37 11.14
N HIS A 20 13.61 -15.62 12.25
CA HIS A 20 13.26 -14.20 12.19
C HIS A 20 14.38 -13.36 11.56
N ALA A 21 15.64 -13.71 11.74
CA ALA A 21 16.75 -13.04 11.07
C ALA A 21 16.71 -13.26 9.56
N LYS A 22 16.42 -14.48 9.11
CA LYS A 22 16.25 -14.82 7.69
C LYS A 22 15.04 -14.12 7.08
N GLU A 23 13.94 -14.08 7.79
CA GLU A 23 12.73 -13.35 7.37
C GLU A 23 13.00 -11.84 7.25
N LEU A 24 13.74 -11.28 8.21
CA LEU A 24 14.11 -9.85 8.20
C LEU A 24 15.07 -9.54 7.06
N GLU A 25 16.08 -10.39 6.81
CA GLU A 25 16.98 -10.25 5.67
C GLU A 25 16.21 -10.28 4.35
N TYR A 26 15.31 -11.26 4.18
CA TYR A 26 14.44 -11.33 3.03
C TYR A 26 13.56 -10.07 2.88
N ALA A 27 12.96 -9.61 3.97
CA ALA A 27 12.15 -8.40 3.98
C ALA A 27 12.96 -7.16 3.59
N MET A 28 14.20 -7.01 4.06
CA MET A 28 15.06 -5.88 3.69
C MET A 28 15.39 -5.84 2.20
N HIS A 29 15.53 -7.00 1.56
CA HIS A 29 15.81 -7.06 0.12
C HIS A 29 14.56 -6.90 -0.75
N TYR A 30 13.42 -7.40 -0.31
CA TYR A 30 12.22 -7.52 -1.13
C TYR A 30 11.04 -6.69 -0.65
N ALA A 31 10.99 -6.33 0.63
CA ALA A 31 9.90 -5.52 1.15
C ALA A 31 9.95 -4.11 0.59
N ILE A 32 8.78 -3.59 0.29
CA ILE A 32 8.58 -2.22 -0.15
C ILE A 32 7.69 -1.57 0.89
N PRO A 33 8.02 -0.35 1.36
CA PRO A 33 7.17 0.34 2.32
C PRO A 33 5.73 0.40 1.84
N ALA A 34 4.79 0.11 2.72
CA ALA A 34 3.37 0.26 2.42
C ALA A 34 3.09 1.69 1.94
N PRO A 35 2.18 1.86 0.97
CA PRO A 35 1.81 3.19 0.51
C PRO A 35 1.29 4.02 1.68
N GLN A 36 1.86 5.20 1.84
CA GLN A 36 1.42 6.17 2.84
C GLN A 36 0.90 7.42 2.14
N THR A 37 -0.10 8.04 2.74
CA THR A 37 -0.63 9.31 2.27
C THR A 37 -0.35 10.42 3.27
N PRO A 38 0.08 11.62 2.83
CA PRO A 38 0.26 12.76 3.71
C PRO A 38 -1.08 13.31 4.24
N TYR A 39 -2.18 12.94 3.62
CA TYR A 39 -3.51 13.45 3.92
C TYR A 39 -4.16 12.79 5.13
N PHE A 40 -3.64 11.69 5.61
CA PHE A 40 -4.18 10.96 6.74
C PHE A 40 -3.13 10.81 7.85
N ARG A 41 -3.26 11.62 8.92
CA ARG A 41 -2.32 11.64 10.05
C ARG A 41 -2.61 10.59 11.11
N LYS A 42 -3.84 10.11 11.21
CA LYS A 42 -4.21 9.04 12.14
C LYS A 42 -3.95 7.70 11.46
N THR A 43 -3.25 6.82 12.14
CA THR A 43 -2.83 5.52 11.63
C THR A 43 -4.00 4.74 11.01
N GLY A 44 -4.02 4.67 9.67
CA GLY A 44 -5.06 3.93 8.92
C GLY A 44 -5.15 2.45 9.32
N THR A 45 -4.05 1.89 9.83
CA THR A 45 -4.00 0.52 10.38
C THR A 45 -4.93 0.31 11.58
N GLY A 46 -5.18 1.35 12.39
CA GLY A 46 -6.11 1.27 13.52
C GLY A 46 -7.56 0.98 13.11
N TRP A 47 -7.99 1.50 11.97
CA TRP A 47 -9.34 1.24 11.46
C TRP A 47 -9.50 -0.16 10.91
N PHE A 48 -8.46 -0.72 10.30
CA PHE A 48 -8.46 -2.12 9.87
C PHE A 48 -8.56 -3.06 11.06
N SER A 49 -7.77 -2.85 12.11
CA SER A 49 -7.84 -3.66 13.33
C SER A 49 -9.19 -3.52 14.04
N TYR A 50 -9.79 -2.32 14.01
CA TYR A 50 -11.12 -2.09 14.53
C TYR A 50 -12.19 -2.85 13.73
N ALA A 51 -12.14 -2.80 12.40
CA ALA A 51 -13.04 -3.54 11.54
C ALA A 51 -12.93 -5.05 11.79
N LEU A 52 -11.71 -5.57 11.87
CA LEU A 52 -11.44 -6.98 12.14
C LEU A 52 -12.03 -7.40 13.50
N SER A 53 -11.82 -6.61 14.55
CA SER A 53 -12.37 -6.94 15.87
C SER A 53 -13.90 -6.93 15.93
N LYS A 54 -14.58 -6.07 15.15
CA LYS A 54 -16.04 -6.12 15.00
C LYS A 54 -16.53 -7.42 14.36
N VAL A 55 -15.86 -7.86 13.30
CA VAL A 55 -16.20 -9.11 12.62
C VAL A 55 -15.95 -10.30 13.54
N MET A 56 -14.79 -10.35 14.20
CA MET A 56 -14.46 -11.44 15.13
C MET A 56 -15.41 -11.51 16.33
N ALA A 57 -15.95 -10.37 16.77
CA ALA A 57 -16.95 -10.30 17.85
C ALA A 57 -18.40 -10.54 17.36
N ASN A 58 -18.60 -10.91 16.09
CA ASN A 58 -19.94 -11.06 15.47
C ASN A 58 -20.85 -9.82 15.57
N ARG A 59 -20.23 -8.60 15.60
CA ARG A 59 -20.97 -7.34 15.72
C ARG A 59 -21.27 -6.69 14.38
N ALA A 60 -20.61 -7.14 13.31
CA ALA A 60 -20.85 -6.69 11.93
C ALA A 60 -20.38 -7.76 10.96
N THR A 61 -20.92 -7.76 9.76
CA THR A 61 -20.38 -8.50 8.63
C THR A 61 -19.06 -7.87 8.17
N ALA A 62 -18.20 -8.63 7.48
CA ALA A 62 -16.94 -8.11 6.94
C ALA A 62 -17.18 -6.89 6.03
N LYS A 63 -18.22 -6.92 5.21
CA LYS A 63 -18.58 -5.81 4.31
C LYS A 63 -18.95 -4.53 5.08
N GLU A 64 -19.79 -4.64 6.09
CA GLU A 64 -20.21 -3.49 6.92
C GLU A 64 -19.01 -2.91 7.67
N ALA A 65 -18.19 -3.76 8.29
CA ALA A 65 -17.03 -3.31 9.05
C ALA A 65 -15.98 -2.61 8.17
N VAL A 66 -15.74 -3.12 6.95
CA VAL A 66 -14.81 -2.49 6.00
C VAL A 66 -15.39 -1.18 5.47
N ASN A 67 -16.67 -1.11 5.13
CA ASN A 67 -17.30 0.13 4.67
C ASN A 67 -17.21 1.22 5.74
N GLU A 68 -17.52 0.90 7.00
CA GLU A 68 -17.36 1.85 8.10
C GLU A 68 -15.91 2.33 8.26
N ALA A 69 -14.94 1.43 8.15
CA ALA A 69 -13.53 1.80 8.21
C ALA A 69 -13.13 2.76 7.07
N VAL A 70 -13.61 2.49 5.85
CA VAL A 70 -13.37 3.36 4.68
C VAL A 70 -14.00 4.75 4.89
N GLU A 71 -15.23 4.83 5.35
CA GLU A 71 -15.90 6.10 5.64
C GLU A 71 -15.12 6.92 6.67
N ARG A 72 -14.64 6.31 7.75
CA ARG A 72 -13.86 6.97 8.79
C ARG A 72 -12.49 7.45 8.28
N VAL A 73 -11.83 6.68 7.45
CA VAL A 73 -10.57 7.09 6.80
C VAL A 73 -10.83 8.28 5.88
N ASN A 74 -11.87 8.24 5.07
CA ASN A 74 -12.22 9.33 4.16
C ASN A 74 -12.60 10.62 4.91
N SER A 75 -13.35 10.52 6.01
CA SER A 75 -13.63 11.68 6.88
C SER A 75 -12.36 12.26 7.48
N GLY A 76 -11.45 11.42 7.97
CA GLY A 76 -10.17 11.89 8.50
C GLY A 76 -9.27 12.56 7.46
N ILE A 77 -9.32 12.10 6.21
CA ILE A 77 -8.64 12.76 5.08
C ILE A 77 -9.28 14.12 4.83
N ALA A 78 -10.61 14.19 4.71
CA ALA A 78 -11.34 15.42 4.46
C ALA A 78 -11.06 16.47 5.55
N GLU A 79 -11.10 16.10 6.83
CA GLU A 79 -10.75 16.97 7.96
C GLU A 79 -9.30 17.48 7.86
N SER A 80 -8.35 16.62 7.54
CA SER A 80 -6.94 16.98 7.43
C SER A 80 -6.67 17.94 6.26
N VAL A 81 -7.35 17.72 5.14
CA VAL A 81 -7.26 18.57 3.94
C VAL A 81 -7.90 19.93 4.22
N ALA A 82 -9.08 19.98 4.85
CA ALA A 82 -9.78 21.21 5.17
C ALA A 82 -9.02 22.09 6.20
N ALA A 83 -8.20 21.46 7.04
CA ALA A 83 -7.44 22.18 8.07
C ALA A 83 -6.12 22.81 7.56
N ASN A 84 -5.73 22.61 6.28
CA ASN A 84 -4.44 23.04 5.78
C ASN A 84 -4.44 23.30 4.26
N ASP A 85 -4.36 24.57 3.87
CA ASP A 85 -4.41 25.01 2.47
C ASP A 85 -3.33 24.37 1.59
N LYS A 86 -2.13 24.12 2.13
CA LYS A 86 -1.06 23.46 1.37
C LYS A 86 -1.41 21.99 1.09
N LEU A 87 -2.03 21.31 2.06
CA LEU A 87 -2.51 19.95 1.85
C LEU A 87 -3.69 19.92 0.88
N ALA A 88 -4.57 20.91 0.92
CA ALA A 88 -5.69 21.03 -0.01
C ALA A 88 -5.19 21.15 -1.46
N ALA A 89 -4.27 22.07 -1.74
CA ALA A 89 -3.69 22.23 -3.07
C ALA A 89 -2.93 21.00 -3.56
N MET A 90 -2.24 20.28 -2.66
CA MET A 90 -1.59 19.02 -3.00
C MET A 90 -2.62 17.93 -3.30
N TYR A 91 -3.68 17.85 -2.51
CA TYR A 91 -4.74 16.85 -2.66
C TYR A 91 -5.46 16.99 -4.00
N GLU A 92 -5.86 18.20 -4.37
CA GLU A 92 -6.49 18.48 -5.67
C GLU A 92 -5.62 18.00 -6.83
N ARG A 93 -4.33 18.39 -6.84
CA ARG A 93 -3.39 17.96 -7.88
C ARG A 93 -3.19 16.44 -7.92
N ASP A 94 -3.11 15.80 -6.75
CA ASP A 94 -2.93 14.35 -6.69
C ASP A 94 -4.21 13.62 -7.10
N MET A 95 -5.39 14.17 -6.80
CA MET A 95 -6.68 13.65 -7.27
C MET A 95 -6.88 13.79 -8.78
N GLU A 96 -6.42 14.89 -9.39
CA GLU A 96 -6.42 15.02 -10.85
C GLU A 96 -5.50 14.00 -11.52
N LEU A 97 -4.31 13.78 -10.93
CA LEU A 97 -3.39 12.76 -11.41
C LEU A 97 -3.99 11.34 -11.26
N GLN A 98 -4.64 11.09 -10.13
CA GLN A 98 -5.33 9.82 -9.89
C GLN A 98 -6.43 9.56 -10.93
N LYS A 99 -7.23 10.56 -11.27
CA LYS A 99 -8.25 10.45 -12.34
C LYS A 99 -7.63 10.05 -13.69
N LYS A 100 -6.46 10.62 -14.04
CA LYS A 100 -5.73 10.25 -15.27
C LYS A 100 -5.26 8.79 -15.22
N ILE A 101 -4.70 8.37 -14.08
CA ILE A 101 -4.28 6.97 -13.87
C ILE A 101 -5.47 6.03 -13.98
N ASP A 102 -6.60 6.37 -13.37
CA ASP A 102 -7.80 5.54 -13.39
C ASP A 102 -8.40 5.45 -14.79
N ALA A 103 -8.35 6.53 -15.58
CA ALA A 103 -8.74 6.51 -16.98
C ALA A 103 -7.88 5.52 -17.80
N VAL A 104 -6.56 5.51 -17.60
CA VAL A 104 -5.66 4.52 -18.23
C VAL A 104 -6.02 3.10 -17.75
N LYS A 105 -6.21 2.90 -16.46
CA LYS A 105 -6.59 1.59 -15.90
C LYS A 105 -7.94 1.08 -16.41
N ALA A 106 -8.86 1.97 -16.73
CA ALA A 106 -10.14 1.60 -17.34
C ALA A 106 -10.00 0.97 -18.73
N THR A 107 -8.87 1.18 -19.42
CA THR A 107 -8.57 0.52 -20.70
C THR A 107 -8.08 -0.92 -20.55
N TRP A 108 -7.73 -1.35 -19.31
CA TRP A 108 -7.14 -2.65 -19.06
C TRP A 108 -8.15 -3.78 -19.23
N LYS A 109 -7.77 -4.75 -20.04
CA LYS A 109 -8.54 -5.98 -20.23
C LYS A 109 -7.93 -7.11 -19.41
N TYR A 110 -8.79 -7.86 -18.75
CA TYR A 110 -8.37 -8.93 -17.85
C TYR A 110 -8.79 -10.29 -18.40
N ARG A 111 -7.92 -11.29 -18.22
CA ARG A 111 -8.25 -12.70 -18.44
C ARG A 111 -7.65 -13.51 -17.31
N ARG A 112 -8.49 -14.28 -16.60
CA ARG A 112 -8.07 -15.11 -15.44
C ARG A 112 -7.25 -14.32 -14.41
N GLY A 113 -7.67 -13.09 -14.10
CA GLY A 113 -7.01 -12.22 -13.12
C GLY A 113 -5.71 -11.54 -13.61
N LYS A 114 -5.26 -11.78 -14.84
CA LYS A 114 -4.08 -11.13 -15.43
C LYS A 114 -4.49 -10.06 -16.44
N ILE A 115 -3.76 -8.95 -16.47
CA ILE A 115 -3.92 -7.92 -17.49
C ILE A 115 -3.33 -8.47 -18.79
N ILE A 116 -4.12 -8.49 -19.84
CA ILE A 116 -3.72 -9.00 -21.16
C ILE A 116 -3.50 -7.91 -22.20
N SER A 117 -4.10 -6.75 -22.00
CA SER A 117 -3.93 -5.57 -22.87
C SER A 117 -4.44 -4.33 -22.17
N GLY A 118 -4.05 -3.16 -22.65
CA GLY A 118 -4.46 -1.84 -22.19
C GLY A 118 -3.34 -0.83 -22.34
N GLU A 119 -3.65 0.42 -22.11
CA GLU A 119 -2.66 1.48 -22.13
C GLU A 119 -1.71 1.38 -20.94
N LYS A 120 -0.46 1.80 -21.13
CA LYS A 120 0.52 1.82 -20.04
C LYS A 120 0.50 3.17 -19.35
N ILE A 121 0.65 3.14 -18.01
CA ILE A 121 0.76 4.34 -17.20
C ILE A 121 2.13 4.98 -17.42
N PRO A 122 2.23 6.28 -17.72
CA PRO A 122 3.52 6.99 -17.77
C PRO A 122 4.23 6.90 -16.41
N GLU A 123 5.52 6.53 -16.42
CA GLU A 123 6.28 6.32 -15.17
C GLU A 123 6.35 7.57 -14.31
N ASN A 124 6.45 8.75 -14.92
CA ASN A 124 6.50 10.03 -14.23
C ASN A 124 5.21 10.40 -13.48
N TRP A 125 4.09 9.71 -13.77
CA TRP A 125 2.84 9.88 -13.01
C TRP A 125 2.87 9.13 -11.68
N ILE A 126 3.71 8.13 -11.54
CA ILE A 126 3.79 7.30 -10.33
C ILE A 126 4.93 7.79 -9.45
N LYS A 127 4.60 8.52 -8.39
CA LYS A 127 5.58 9.03 -7.42
C LYS A 127 6.00 7.98 -6.39
N ASN A 128 5.07 7.12 -6.00
CA ASN A 128 5.31 6.14 -4.96
C ASN A 128 6.13 4.95 -5.51
N PRO A 129 7.31 4.63 -4.93
CA PRO A 129 8.17 3.53 -5.38
C PRO A 129 7.49 2.15 -5.36
N PHE A 130 6.56 1.93 -4.42
CA PHE A 130 5.78 0.70 -4.36
C PHE A 130 4.98 0.51 -5.65
N TYR A 131 4.18 1.50 -6.04
CA TYR A 131 3.36 1.41 -7.23
C TYR A 131 4.19 1.41 -8.51
N LYS A 132 5.34 2.10 -8.55
CA LYS A 132 6.27 1.98 -9.68
C LYS A 132 6.70 0.53 -9.91
N LYS A 133 7.21 -0.13 -8.85
CA LYS A 133 7.61 -1.54 -8.93
C LYS A 133 6.43 -2.45 -9.25
N TYR A 134 5.28 -2.22 -8.64
CA TYR A 134 4.08 -3.01 -8.89
C TYR A 134 3.63 -2.94 -10.35
N TYR A 135 3.49 -1.74 -10.92
CA TYR A 135 3.08 -1.59 -12.32
C TYR A 135 4.17 -2.01 -13.31
N ALA A 136 5.45 -1.86 -12.96
CA ALA A 136 6.56 -2.40 -13.75
C ALA A 136 6.50 -3.93 -13.82
N HIS A 137 6.27 -4.59 -12.68
CA HIS A 137 6.11 -6.05 -12.62
C HIS A 137 4.92 -6.53 -13.47
N LEU A 138 3.85 -5.76 -13.52
CA LEU A 138 2.69 -6.05 -14.38
C LEU A 138 2.94 -5.74 -15.87
N GLY A 139 4.09 -5.14 -16.23
CA GLY A 139 4.37 -4.69 -17.60
C GLY A 139 3.53 -3.48 -18.03
N MET A 140 2.91 -2.77 -17.08
CA MET A 140 1.95 -1.69 -17.31
C MET A 140 2.52 -0.29 -17.06
N LEU A 141 3.85 -0.14 -16.99
CA LEU A 141 4.53 1.16 -17.07
C LEU A 141 5.05 1.45 -18.47
N LYS A 142 4.91 2.71 -18.89
CA LYS A 142 5.61 3.27 -20.04
C LYS A 142 6.85 4.00 -19.50
N GLY A 143 8.05 3.61 -19.96
CA GLY A 143 9.29 4.28 -19.60
C GLY A 143 9.24 5.77 -19.94
N ALA A 144 9.94 6.59 -19.17
CA ALA A 144 10.21 7.96 -19.55
C ALA A 144 11.08 7.90 -20.82
N GLU A 145 10.52 8.32 -21.94
CA GLU A 145 11.28 8.64 -23.16
C GLU A 145 12.10 9.88 -22.92
#